data_de7bfaf702778ff0d287ed325583613d
#
_entry.id   de7bfaf702778ff0d287ed325583613d
#
_cell.length_a   1.000
_cell.length_b   1.000
_cell.length_c   1.000
_cell.angle_alpha   90.00
_cell.angle_beta   90.00
_cell.angle_gamma   90.00
#
_symmetry.space_group_name_H-M   'P 1'
#
loop_
_entity.id
_entity.type
_entity.pdbx_description
1 polymer ?
#
loop_
_entity_poly.entity_id
_entity_poly.type
_entity_poly.pdbx_seq_one_letter_code
_entity_poly.pdbx_strand_id
1 'polypeptide(L)'
;MKPFQPLISTALVLTIAFTACTNDTSNSGATANTDTTAAATTVNAADANQQKLEANKKLVTEFYQALYGDKDSTAIDKYVADNVIEHNPLLMDGKEWLKNALRPFLSNPNIEKTKVDIKHVAADGDMVWLLVKDVAPNGKVFARVNIFRVENEKIAEVWKVDEPVPAKSENKNGMF
;
A
#
# COMPACT_ATOMS: atom_id res chain seq x y z
N MET A 1 -18.97 -32.54 26.60
CA MET A 1 -18.28 -33.19 25.49
C MET A 1 -19.30 -33.45 24.39
N LYS A 2 -19.25 -32.67 23.29
CA LYS A 2 -20.10 -32.91 22.11
C LYS A 2 -19.18 -33.38 20.97
N PRO A 3 -19.57 -34.41 20.20
CA PRO A 3 -18.72 -34.96 19.15
C PRO A 3 -18.68 -34.07 17.91
N PHE A 4 -17.50 -33.97 17.36
CA PHE A 4 -17.18 -33.26 16.11
C PHE A 4 -17.65 -34.12 14.93
N GLN A 5 -18.52 -33.59 14.06
CA GLN A 5 -18.90 -34.24 12.79
C GLN A 5 -18.02 -33.67 11.66
N PRO A 6 -17.42 -34.50 10.82
CA PRO A 6 -16.71 -34.05 9.65
C PRO A 6 -17.67 -33.76 8.49
N LEU A 7 -17.59 -32.53 7.94
CA LEU A 7 -18.26 -32.16 6.70
C LEU A 7 -17.52 -32.78 5.50
N ILE A 8 -18.19 -33.65 4.79
CA ILE A 8 -17.73 -34.24 3.54
C ILE A 8 -17.89 -33.20 2.44
N SER A 9 -16.76 -32.74 1.88
CA SER A 9 -16.69 -31.80 0.76
C SER A 9 -16.78 -32.58 -0.55
N THR A 10 -17.89 -32.41 -1.26
CA THR A 10 -18.10 -33.02 -2.59
C THR A 10 -17.37 -32.15 -3.63
N ALA A 11 -16.31 -32.68 -4.22
CA ALA A 11 -15.58 -32.06 -5.32
C ALA A 11 -16.40 -32.20 -6.60
N LEU A 12 -16.83 -31.08 -7.17
CA LEU A 12 -17.45 -31.00 -8.49
C LEU A 12 -16.35 -30.88 -9.54
N VAL A 13 -16.09 -31.94 -10.28
CA VAL A 13 -15.15 -31.94 -11.43
C VAL A 13 -15.89 -31.40 -12.65
N LEU A 14 -15.50 -30.22 -13.11
CA LEU A 14 -16.01 -29.60 -14.34
C LEU A 14 -15.06 -30.00 -15.49
N THR A 15 -15.46 -30.98 -16.31
CA THR A 15 -14.76 -31.36 -17.53
C THR A 15 -15.12 -30.39 -18.67
N ILE A 16 -14.15 -29.61 -19.12
CA ILE A 16 -14.27 -28.77 -20.31
C ILE A 16 -13.83 -29.59 -21.53
N ALA A 17 -14.79 -29.92 -22.39
CA ALA A 17 -14.54 -30.58 -23.68
C ALA A 17 -14.03 -29.55 -24.71
N PHE A 18 -12.80 -29.71 -25.19
CA PHE A 18 -12.29 -28.98 -26.34
C PHE A 18 -12.81 -29.67 -27.61
N THR A 19 -13.68 -28.98 -28.33
CA THR A 19 -14.09 -29.40 -29.67
C THR A 19 -13.08 -28.81 -30.68
N ALA A 20 -12.24 -29.63 -31.22
CA ALA A 20 -11.37 -29.28 -32.35
C ALA A 20 -12.20 -29.30 -33.63
N CYS A 21 -12.44 -28.14 -34.24
CA CYS A 21 -12.93 -28.06 -35.60
C CYS A 21 -11.73 -28.04 -36.57
N THR A 22 -11.50 -29.14 -37.27
CA THR A 22 -10.68 -29.17 -38.48
C THR A 22 -11.54 -28.67 -39.61
N ASN A 23 -11.12 -27.59 -40.27
CA ASN A 23 -11.69 -27.21 -41.56
C ASN A 23 -10.57 -27.11 -42.57
N ASP A 24 -10.69 -27.94 -43.63
CA ASP A 24 -9.82 -28.04 -44.76
C ASP A 24 -10.20 -27.02 -45.84
N THR A 25 -9.20 -26.42 -46.41
CA THR A 25 -9.01 -25.99 -47.81
C THR A 25 -9.84 -24.87 -48.44
N SER A 26 -9.04 -23.92 -48.84
CA SER A 26 -8.96 -23.12 -50.10
C SER A 26 -9.61 -21.73 -50.15
N ASN A 27 -8.69 -20.87 -50.44
CA ASN A 27 -8.65 -19.77 -51.41
C ASN A 27 -8.85 -18.34 -50.97
N SER A 28 -7.77 -17.60 -51.25
CA SER A 28 -7.68 -16.19 -51.69
C SER A 28 -8.22 -15.05 -50.81
N GLY A 29 -7.27 -14.28 -50.37
CA GLY A 29 -7.36 -12.82 -50.51
C GLY A 29 -7.80 -12.03 -49.31
N ALA A 30 -6.90 -11.18 -48.86
CA ALA A 30 -7.13 -9.94 -48.13
C ALA A 30 -7.10 -10.00 -46.59
N THR A 31 -5.94 -9.52 -46.07
CA THR A 31 -5.80 -8.60 -44.92
C THR A 31 -6.40 -9.04 -43.61
N ALA A 32 -5.61 -9.73 -42.81
CA ALA A 32 -5.76 -9.80 -41.37
C ALA A 32 -4.83 -8.79 -40.74
N ASN A 33 -5.40 -7.66 -40.28
CA ASN A 33 -4.77 -6.77 -39.33
C ASN A 33 -5.78 -6.48 -38.24
N THR A 34 -5.96 -7.42 -37.29
CA THR A 34 -6.88 -7.18 -36.17
C THR A 34 -6.33 -7.59 -34.80
N ASP A 35 -5.10 -8.15 -34.74
CA ASP A 35 -4.58 -8.68 -33.47
C ASP A 35 -3.53 -7.79 -32.77
N THR A 36 -2.96 -6.83 -33.49
CA THR A 36 -1.86 -6.00 -32.94
C THR A 36 -2.38 -4.85 -32.07
N THR A 37 -3.63 -4.38 -32.29
CA THR A 37 -4.17 -3.22 -31.58
C THR A 37 -4.62 -3.57 -30.16
N ALA A 38 -5.19 -4.77 -29.95
CA ALA A 38 -5.65 -5.19 -28.61
C ALA A 38 -4.45 -5.48 -27.68
N ALA A 39 -3.37 -6.12 -28.19
CA ALA A 39 -2.17 -6.40 -27.43
C ALA A 39 -1.42 -5.12 -27.05
N ALA A 40 -1.28 -4.17 -27.97
CA ALA A 40 -0.64 -2.87 -27.71
C ALA A 40 -1.42 -2.03 -26.70
N THR A 41 -2.77 -2.07 -26.72
CA THR A 41 -3.63 -1.34 -25.75
C THR A 41 -3.52 -1.94 -24.34
N THR A 42 -3.43 -3.25 -24.22
CA THR A 42 -3.28 -3.93 -22.91
C THR A 42 -1.90 -3.69 -22.29
N VAL A 43 -0.84 -3.69 -23.08
CA VAL A 43 0.53 -3.37 -22.61
C VAL A 43 0.59 -1.92 -22.10
N ASN A 44 0.05 -0.97 -22.85
CA ASN A 44 0.03 0.44 -22.43
C ASN A 44 -0.77 0.67 -21.13
N ALA A 45 -1.88 -0.04 -20.92
CA ALA A 45 -2.68 0.06 -19.71
C ALA A 45 -1.94 -0.55 -18.50
N ALA A 46 -1.25 -1.67 -18.67
CA ALA A 46 -0.45 -2.29 -17.62
C ALA A 46 0.72 -1.40 -17.20
N ASP A 47 1.42 -0.81 -18.17
CA ASP A 47 2.53 0.12 -17.92
C ASP A 47 2.06 1.39 -17.19
N ALA A 48 0.92 1.96 -17.59
CA ALA A 48 0.34 3.13 -16.93
C ALA A 48 -0.07 2.82 -15.47
N ASN A 49 -0.64 1.63 -15.23
CA ASN A 49 -0.97 1.19 -13.88
C ASN A 49 0.30 1.02 -13.03
N GLN A 50 1.34 0.38 -13.57
CA GLN A 50 2.60 0.23 -12.86
C GLN A 50 3.25 1.58 -12.52
N GLN A 51 3.25 2.53 -13.46
CA GLN A 51 3.74 3.88 -13.23
C GLN A 51 2.97 4.60 -12.11
N LYS A 52 1.64 4.45 -12.06
CA LYS A 52 0.81 4.98 -10.97
C LYS A 52 1.19 4.38 -9.62
N LEU A 53 1.38 3.06 -9.53
CA LEU A 53 1.78 2.40 -8.29
C LEU A 53 3.15 2.91 -7.80
N GLU A 54 4.13 3.05 -8.70
CA GLU A 54 5.45 3.58 -8.34
C GLU A 54 5.39 5.06 -7.92
N ALA A 55 4.58 5.88 -8.60
CA ALA A 55 4.35 7.28 -8.22
C ALA A 55 3.72 7.38 -6.81
N ASN A 56 2.72 6.56 -6.52
CA ASN A 56 2.08 6.53 -5.20
C ASN A 56 3.05 6.07 -4.10
N LYS A 57 3.85 5.02 -4.34
CA LYS A 57 4.89 4.59 -3.40
C LYS A 57 5.90 5.70 -3.14
N LYS A 58 6.37 6.37 -4.18
CA LYS A 58 7.30 7.49 -4.08
C LYS A 58 6.70 8.64 -3.26
N LEU A 59 5.49 9.07 -3.58
CA LEU A 59 4.79 10.15 -2.87
C LEU A 59 4.70 9.88 -1.37
N VAL A 60 4.26 8.66 -1.00
CA VAL A 60 4.06 8.28 0.41
C VAL A 60 5.40 8.15 1.16
N THR A 61 6.43 7.58 0.53
CA THR A 61 7.75 7.45 1.16
C THR A 61 8.44 8.80 1.34
N GLU A 62 8.32 9.70 0.38
CA GLU A 62 8.82 11.09 0.50
C GLU A 62 8.09 11.87 1.59
N PHE A 63 6.75 11.76 1.64
CA PHE A 63 5.96 12.34 2.73
C PHE A 63 6.41 11.83 4.10
N TYR A 64 6.55 10.50 4.22
CA TYR A 64 6.90 9.88 5.50
C TYR A 64 8.29 10.31 5.98
N GLN A 65 9.28 10.36 5.06
CA GLN A 65 10.60 10.86 5.37
C GLN A 65 10.57 12.35 5.76
N ALA A 66 9.93 13.19 4.94
CA ALA A 66 9.87 14.63 5.19
C ALA A 66 9.22 14.95 6.55
N LEU A 67 8.08 14.29 6.85
CA LEU A 67 7.33 14.57 8.07
C LEU A 67 8.02 14.00 9.32
N TYR A 68 8.33 12.71 9.32
CA TYR A 68 8.80 12.01 10.52
C TYR A 68 10.33 11.95 10.63
N GLY A 69 11.03 11.92 9.51
CA GLY A 69 12.49 11.92 9.48
C GLY A 69 13.08 13.31 9.54
N ASP A 70 12.70 14.18 8.62
CA ASP A 70 13.26 15.51 8.48
C ASP A 70 12.55 16.55 9.37
N LYS A 71 11.41 16.20 9.97
CA LYS A 71 10.55 17.07 10.80
C LYS A 71 10.13 18.34 10.03
N ASP A 72 9.87 18.19 8.73
CA ASP A 72 9.42 19.27 7.87
C ASP A 72 7.91 19.48 8.02
N SER A 73 7.52 20.54 8.71
CA SER A 73 6.10 20.89 8.89
C SER A 73 5.37 21.23 7.59
N THR A 74 6.09 21.62 6.54
CA THR A 74 5.51 21.94 5.22
C THR A 74 5.07 20.67 4.46
N ALA A 75 5.57 19.50 4.86
CA ALA A 75 5.22 18.21 4.24
C ALA A 75 3.70 17.94 4.28
N ILE A 76 3.02 18.37 5.36
CA ILE A 76 1.57 18.20 5.49
C ILE A 76 0.85 19.00 4.39
N ASP A 77 1.23 20.25 4.16
CA ASP A 77 0.64 21.08 3.10
C ASP A 77 0.94 20.56 1.70
N LYS A 78 2.16 20.05 1.52
CA LYS A 78 2.61 19.54 0.23
C LYS A 78 1.93 18.24 -0.17
N TYR A 79 1.76 17.29 0.76
CA TYR A 79 1.39 15.91 0.42
C TYR A 79 -0.02 15.51 0.86
N VAL A 80 -0.66 16.21 1.80
CA VAL A 80 -1.94 15.79 2.40
C VAL A 80 -3.10 16.60 1.83
N ALA A 81 -4.24 15.94 1.57
CA ALA A 81 -5.48 16.59 1.16
C ALA A 81 -6.10 17.41 2.30
N ASP A 82 -6.82 18.49 2.00
CA ASP A 82 -7.42 19.37 3.02
C ASP A 82 -8.42 18.62 3.91
N ASN A 83 -9.18 17.71 3.29
CA ASN A 83 -10.21 16.88 3.92
C ASN A 83 -9.72 15.46 4.21
N VAL A 84 -8.44 15.29 4.54
CA VAL A 84 -7.89 13.96 4.87
C VAL A 84 -8.71 13.27 5.96
N ILE A 85 -8.99 11.97 5.75
CA ILE A 85 -9.70 11.13 6.70
C ILE A 85 -8.67 10.34 7.53
N GLU A 86 -8.81 10.41 8.84
CA GLU A 86 -7.90 9.74 9.79
C GLU A 86 -8.63 8.59 10.48
N HIS A 87 -8.12 7.37 10.32
CA HIS A 87 -8.71 6.16 10.91
C HIS A 87 -8.08 5.78 12.27
N ASN A 88 -7.16 6.59 12.80
CA ASN A 88 -6.71 6.42 14.18
C ASN A 88 -7.77 7.00 15.12
N PRO A 89 -8.38 6.20 16.02
CA PRO A 89 -9.48 6.65 16.89
C PRO A 89 -9.09 7.75 17.87
N LEU A 90 -7.82 8.07 18.01
CA LEU A 90 -7.32 9.15 18.88
C LEU A 90 -7.10 10.46 18.12
N LEU A 91 -7.30 10.47 16.80
CA LEU A 91 -7.09 11.62 15.94
C LEU A 91 -8.40 12.05 15.28
N MET A 92 -8.48 13.29 14.83
CA MET A 92 -9.63 13.84 14.11
C MET A 92 -9.27 14.04 12.64
N ASP A 93 -10.27 14.09 11.78
CA ASP A 93 -10.13 14.35 10.36
C ASP A 93 -9.65 15.78 10.08
N GLY A 94 -9.05 15.95 8.90
CA GLY A 94 -8.68 17.23 8.33
C GLY A 94 -7.23 17.64 8.56
N LYS A 95 -6.67 18.29 7.53
CA LYS A 95 -5.28 18.73 7.49
C LYS A 95 -4.90 19.65 8.65
N GLU A 96 -5.74 20.60 8.98
CA GLU A 96 -5.45 21.58 10.03
C GLU A 96 -5.41 20.93 11.42
N TRP A 97 -6.27 19.93 11.65
CA TRP A 97 -6.20 19.17 12.87
C TRP A 97 -4.90 18.36 12.95
N LEU A 98 -4.52 17.68 11.86
CA LEU A 98 -3.27 16.92 11.75
C LEU A 98 -2.04 17.81 12.03
N LYS A 99 -1.99 19.02 11.48
CA LYS A 99 -0.93 20.00 11.76
C LYS A 99 -0.84 20.32 13.25
N ASN A 100 -1.99 20.59 13.88
CA ASN A 100 -2.04 20.91 15.30
C ASN A 100 -1.61 19.74 16.17
N ALA A 101 -2.06 18.52 15.85
CA ALA A 101 -1.71 17.30 16.58
C ALA A 101 -0.21 16.98 16.50
N LEU A 102 0.43 17.21 15.35
CA LEU A 102 1.84 16.92 15.13
C LEU A 102 2.78 18.06 15.53
N ARG A 103 2.27 19.26 15.80
CA ARG A 103 3.09 20.42 16.20
C ARG A 103 4.03 20.12 17.37
N PRO A 104 3.60 19.47 18.48
CA PRO A 104 4.51 19.16 19.59
C PRO A 104 5.68 18.26 19.19
N PHE A 105 5.45 17.31 18.29
CA PHE A 105 6.51 16.46 17.72
C PHE A 105 7.47 17.26 16.82
N LEU A 106 6.91 18.01 15.87
CA LEU A 106 7.69 18.74 14.86
C LEU A 106 8.56 19.84 15.47
N SER A 107 8.06 20.54 16.50
CA SER A 107 8.78 21.62 17.17
C SER A 107 9.70 21.18 18.30
N ASN A 108 9.70 19.90 18.68
CA ASN A 108 10.51 19.41 19.79
C ASN A 108 12.00 19.34 19.41
N PRO A 109 12.88 20.16 20.00
CA PRO A 109 14.31 20.17 19.68
C PRO A 109 15.05 18.91 20.16
N ASN A 110 14.48 18.16 21.11
CA ASN A 110 15.07 16.94 21.66
C ASN A 110 14.82 15.70 20.77
N ILE A 111 13.98 15.83 19.74
CA ILE A 111 13.76 14.77 18.74
C ILE A 111 14.63 15.12 17.53
N GLU A 112 15.68 14.33 17.32
CA GLU A 112 16.61 14.54 16.22
C GLU A 112 15.98 14.17 14.88
N LYS A 113 16.48 14.83 13.82
CA LYS A 113 16.19 14.43 12.45
C LYS A 113 16.89 13.12 12.16
N THR A 114 16.22 12.21 11.46
CA THR A 114 16.77 10.89 11.17
C THR A 114 16.29 10.37 9.83
N LYS A 115 16.98 9.41 9.26
CA LYS A 115 16.45 8.64 8.15
C LYS A 115 15.43 7.62 8.70
N VAL A 116 14.20 7.68 8.21
CA VAL A 116 13.16 6.71 8.62
C VAL A 116 13.52 5.31 8.16
N ASP A 117 13.32 4.32 9.02
CA ASP A 117 13.67 2.93 8.77
C ASP A 117 12.45 2.18 8.18
N ILE A 118 12.15 2.45 6.89
CA ILE A 118 11.11 1.77 6.14
C ILE A 118 11.63 0.41 5.68
N LYS A 119 11.01 -0.67 6.15
CA LYS A 119 11.38 -2.05 5.82
C LYS A 119 10.75 -2.55 4.54
N HIS A 120 9.44 -2.27 4.36
CA HIS A 120 8.72 -2.69 3.17
C HIS A 120 7.77 -1.60 2.71
N VAL A 121 7.61 -1.52 1.38
CA VAL A 121 6.63 -0.66 0.71
C VAL A 121 5.87 -1.52 -0.29
N ALA A 122 4.54 -1.48 -0.24
CA ALA A 122 3.67 -2.10 -1.22
C ALA A 122 2.64 -1.09 -1.70
N ALA A 123 2.13 -1.27 -2.92
CA ALA A 123 1.01 -0.50 -3.44
C ALA A 123 0.08 -1.38 -4.26
N ASP A 124 -1.22 -1.11 -4.18
CA ASP A 124 -2.26 -1.70 -5.00
C ASP A 124 -3.33 -0.65 -5.27
N GLY A 125 -3.59 -0.36 -6.55
CA GLY A 125 -4.49 0.71 -6.95
C GLY A 125 -4.05 2.08 -6.43
N ASP A 126 -4.83 2.66 -5.52
CA ASP A 126 -4.58 3.93 -4.85
C ASP A 126 -4.05 3.77 -3.42
N MET A 127 -3.91 2.53 -2.94
CA MET A 127 -3.46 2.21 -1.59
C MET A 127 -1.95 1.97 -1.54
N VAL A 128 -1.31 2.46 -0.48
CA VAL A 128 0.13 2.23 -0.20
C VAL A 128 0.30 1.80 1.25
N TRP A 129 1.10 0.75 1.47
CA TRP A 129 1.46 0.22 2.78
C TRP A 129 2.93 0.42 3.06
N LEU A 130 3.26 0.91 4.25
CA LEU A 130 4.62 0.97 4.76
C LEU A 130 4.72 0.10 6.00
N LEU A 131 5.69 -0.83 6.03
CA LEU A 131 6.17 -1.41 7.28
C LEU A 131 7.40 -0.62 7.74
N VAL A 132 7.31 -0.03 8.92
CA VAL A 132 8.35 0.85 9.47
C VAL A 132 8.83 0.31 10.82
N LYS A 133 10.15 0.31 11.01
CA LYS A 133 10.73 0.16 12.34
C LYS A 133 10.82 1.55 12.98
N ASP A 134 9.98 1.80 13.96
CA ASP A 134 9.93 3.07 14.67
C ASP A 134 10.55 2.94 16.06
N VAL A 135 11.33 3.93 16.48
CA VAL A 135 11.94 3.99 17.79
C VAL A 135 11.40 5.21 18.52
N ALA A 136 10.58 4.97 19.54
CA ALA A 136 10.06 6.04 20.38
C ALA A 136 11.16 6.74 21.18
N PRO A 137 10.97 7.97 21.66
CA PRO A 137 11.95 8.74 22.44
C PRO A 137 12.47 8.02 23.69
N ASN A 138 11.67 7.11 24.27
CA ASN A 138 12.06 6.27 25.41
C ASN A 138 12.82 5.00 25.02
N GLY A 139 13.21 4.86 23.75
CA GLY A 139 13.95 3.70 23.23
C GLY A 139 13.07 2.48 22.90
N LYS A 140 11.74 2.54 23.12
CA LYS A 140 10.85 1.43 22.78
C LYS A 140 10.70 1.33 21.27
N VAL A 141 10.89 0.12 20.74
CA VAL A 141 10.79 -0.17 19.31
C VAL A 141 9.39 -0.67 18.98
N PHE A 142 8.85 -0.22 17.85
CA PHE A 142 7.56 -0.64 17.31
C PHE A 142 7.71 -1.13 15.87
N ALA A 143 7.03 -2.21 15.54
CA ALA A 143 6.67 -2.54 14.18
C ALA A 143 5.38 -1.79 13.85
N ARG A 144 5.48 -0.85 12.92
CA ARG A 144 4.36 0.03 12.55
C ARG A 144 3.96 -0.20 11.13
N VAL A 145 2.68 -0.49 10.90
CA VAL A 145 2.08 -0.51 9.57
C VAL A 145 1.28 0.78 9.39
N ASN A 146 1.70 1.59 8.44
CA ASN A 146 0.93 2.75 8.00
C ASN A 146 0.36 2.44 6.63
N ILE A 147 -0.91 2.77 6.44
CA ILE A 147 -1.62 2.58 5.19
C ILE A 147 -2.15 3.94 4.75
N PHE A 148 -1.99 4.23 3.48
CA PHE A 148 -2.39 5.51 2.89
C PHE A 148 -3.22 5.26 1.64
N ARG A 149 -4.31 6.00 1.45
CA ARG A 149 -4.96 6.13 0.16
C ARG A 149 -4.53 7.44 -0.49
N VAL A 150 -4.10 7.33 -1.74
CA VAL A 150 -3.64 8.47 -2.54
C VAL A 150 -4.71 8.82 -3.58
N GLU A 151 -5.14 10.07 -3.58
CA GLU A 151 -6.10 10.60 -4.52
C GLU A 151 -5.63 11.98 -5.02
N ASN A 152 -5.66 12.21 -6.33
CA ASN A 152 -5.21 13.47 -6.93
C ASN A 152 -3.81 13.90 -6.45
N GLU A 153 -2.87 12.96 -6.42
CA GLU A 153 -1.48 13.18 -5.96
C GLU A 153 -1.37 13.70 -4.51
N LYS A 154 -2.37 13.40 -3.67
CA LYS A 154 -2.41 13.74 -2.25
C LYS A 154 -2.80 12.53 -1.42
N ILE A 155 -2.36 12.50 -0.19
CA ILE A 155 -2.81 11.55 0.82
C ILE A 155 -4.21 11.98 1.27
N ALA A 156 -5.20 11.14 0.95
CA ALA A 156 -6.62 11.38 1.23
C ALA A 156 -7.12 10.63 2.47
N GLU A 157 -6.53 9.49 2.80
CA GLU A 157 -6.88 8.72 4.01
C GLU A 157 -5.65 8.08 4.63
N VAL A 158 -5.68 7.89 5.95
CA VAL A 158 -4.58 7.32 6.74
C VAL A 158 -5.10 6.32 7.76
N TRP A 159 -4.45 5.14 7.82
CA TRP A 159 -4.62 4.13 8.88
C TRP A 159 -3.27 3.83 9.50
N LYS A 160 -3.28 3.46 10.78
CA LYS A 160 -2.06 3.09 11.50
C LYS A 160 -2.30 1.93 12.45
N VAL A 161 -1.42 0.94 12.40
CA VAL A 161 -1.38 -0.19 13.32
C VAL A 161 0.01 -0.30 13.91
N ASP A 162 0.10 -0.33 15.23
CA ASP A 162 1.36 -0.42 15.96
C ASP A 162 1.42 -1.70 16.78
N GLU A 163 2.54 -2.41 16.71
CA GLU A 163 2.85 -3.52 17.61
C GLU A 163 4.21 -3.27 18.27
N PRO A 164 4.31 -3.23 19.60
CA PRO A 164 5.59 -3.08 20.28
C PRO A 164 6.44 -4.35 20.08
N VAL A 165 7.71 -4.14 19.72
CA VAL A 165 8.65 -5.25 19.61
C VAL A 165 8.97 -5.78 21.02
N PRO A 166 8.69 -7.05 21.32
CA PRO A 166 8.91 -7.61 22.63
C PRO A 166 10.41 -7.75 22.93
N ALA A 167 10.78 -7.59 24.19
CA ALA A 167 12.19 -7.79 24.62
C ALA A 167 12.65 -9.25 24.47
N LYS A 168 11.71 -10.20 24.42
CA LYS A 168 11.96 -11.62 24.24
C LYS A 168 10.97 -12.18 23.22
N SER A 169 11.46 -12.91 22.24
CA SER A 169 10.65 -13.58 21.22
C SER A 169 10.77 -15.09 21.36
N GLU A 170 9.69 -15.81 21.08
CA GLU A 170 9.65 -17.28 21.02
C GLU A 170 10.31 -17.82 19.74
N ASN A 171 10.47 -17.01 18.73
CA ASN A 171 11.12 -17.34 17.45
C ASN A 171 12.30 -16.41 17.17
N LYS A 172 13.10 -16.74 16.14
CA LYS A 172 14.30 -15.99 15.72
C LYS A 172 14.09 -15.11 14.48
N ASN A 173 12.85 -15.01 13.97
CA ASN A 173 12.58 -14.34 12.68
C ASN A 173 12.58 -12.80 12.78
N GLY A 174 12.30 -12.26 13.95
CA GLY A 174 12.08 -10.84 14.14
C GLY A 174 10.70 -10.39 13.65
N MET A 175 10.49 -9.06 13.60
CA MET A 175 9.22 -8.44 13.16
C MET A 175 9.39 -7.60 11.88
N PHE A 176 10.56 -7.72 11.22
CA PHE A 176 10.90 -6.88 10.05
C PHE A 176 11.51 -7.71 8.92
#